data_282593f34bbbff269d1157e6f4c1f755
#
_entry.id   282593f34bbbff269d1157e6f4c1f755
#
_cell.length_a   1.000
_cell.length_b   1.000
_cell.length_c   1.000
_cell.angle_alpha   90.00
_cell.angle_beta   90.00
_cell.angle_gamma   90.00
#
_symmetry.space_group_name_H-M   'P 1'
#
loop_
_entity.id
_entity.type
_entity.pdbx_description
1 polymer ?
#
loop_
_entity_poly.entity_id
_entity_poly.type
_entity_poly.pdbx_seq_one_letter_code
_entity_poly.pdbx_strand_id
1 'polypeptide(L)'
;GNTPWCIGLGSGDATGWPATDWMEDIMLRTHKPAVYDQWVTNEMPFNDKRVIEAMDFFGSFAKNDKYVSGGSKAVATTDFRDSPKGLFSSPPKCMMHRQASFIPAFFPEGVKAGQDYDFFYFPSYSTKDLGNPVLGGGTLFAITKDSKATREFLNYLGHPQSNEIWMAIDGSGFLNPNKLIDLSKHSSDTFRGLNQILLNATTFRFDGSDLMPGAIGAGSFWTGMVDYTSGKSAKEVADKIQASWDAIK
;
A
#
# COMPACT_ATOMS: atom_id res chain seq x y z
N GLY A 1 7.98 4.35 25.93
CA GLY A 1 6.93 5.27 25.50
C GLY A 1 6.33 4.79 24.20
N ASN A 2 5.05 5.07 23.99
CA ASN A 2 4.34 4.69 22.78
C ASN A 2 4.81 5.57 21.63
N THR A 3 5.13 4.98 20.49
CA THR A 3 5.45 5.72 19.26
C THR A 3 4.21 5.87 18.38
N PRO A 4 4.12 6.88 17.50
CA PRO A 4 2.99 6.99 16.57
C PRO A 4 2.85 5.79 15.65
N TRP A 5 3.95 5.29 15.08
CA TRP A 5 3.92 4.37 13.94
C TRP A 5 4.47 2.98 14.24
N CYS A 6 3.77 1.98 13.75
CA CYS A 6 4.29 0.66 13.46
C CYS A 6 4.60 0.56 11.97
N ILE A 7 5.87 0.42 11.59
CA ILE A 7 6.32 0.28 10.19
C ILE A 7 7.26 -0.90 10.08
N GLY A 8 7.05 -1.75 9.09
CA GLY A 8 7.93 -2.86 8.77
C GLY A 8 7.95 -3.11 7.26
N LEU A 9 9.14 -3.25 6.69
CA LEU A 9 9.38 -3.44 5.26
C LEU A 9 9.75 -4.87 4.89
N GLY A 10 10.06 -5.71 5.88
CA GLY A 10 10.52 -7.08 5.68
C GLY A 10 9.44 -7.94 5.02
N SER A 11 9.79 -8.66 3.94
CA SER A 11 8.91 -9.54 3.17
C SER A 11 9.71 -10.58 2.37
N GLY A 12 10.79 -11.15 2.93
CA GLY A 12 11.68 -12.04 2.20
C GLY A 12 12.27 -11.35 0.95
N ASP A 13 12.16 -12.01 -0.21
CA ASP A 13 12.66 -11.48 -1.49
C ASP A 13 11.93 -10.21 -1.95
N ALA A 14 10.72 -9.97 -1.44
CA ALA A 14 9.94 -8.79 -1.74
C ALA A 14 10.13 -7.66 -0.70
N THR A 15 11.15 -7.74 0.16
CA THR A 15 11.45 -6.71 1.16
C THR A 15 11.57 -5.33 0.50
N GLY A 16 10.82 -4.36 1.04
CA GLY A 16 10.78 -2.98 0.53
C GLY A 16 9.43 -2.53 -0.02
N TRP A 17 8.58 -3.45 -0.51
CA TRP A 17 7.28 -3.11 -1.08
C TRP A 17 6.37 -2.28 -0.13
N PRO A 18 6.35 -2.46 1.19
CA PRO A 18 5.52 -1.60 2.02
C PRO A 18 5.94 -0.13 2.00
N ALA A 19 7.22 0.14 1.71
CA ALA A 19 7.71 1.52 1.60
C ALA A 19 7.42 2.13 0.22
N THR A 20 7.39 1.33 -0.86
CA THR A 20 6.95 1.85 -2.16
C THR A 20 5.50 2.28 -2.12
N ASP A 21 4.63 1.53 -1.45
CA ASP A 21 3.25 1.91 -1.18
C ASP A 21 3.12 3.25 -0.42
N TRP A 22 3.99 3.50 0.56
CA TRP A 22 4.05 4.79 1.25
C TRP A 22 4.40 5.92 0.28
N MET A 23 5.39 5.72 -0.58
CA MET A 23 5.80 6.69 -1.60
C MET A 23 4.66 7.02 -2.56
N GLU A 24 3.96 6.01 -3.00
CA GLU A 24 2.85 6.11 -3.95
C GLU A 24 1.67 6.86 -3.35
N ASP A 25 1.29 6.55 -2.10
CA ASP A 25 0.27 7.31 -1.38
C ASP A 25 0.69 8.77 -1.17
N ILE A 26 1.94 9.02 -0.83
CA ILE A 26 2.48 10.38 -0.66
C ILE A 26 2.40 11.15 -1.98
N MET A 27 2.81 10.53 -3.09
CA MET A 27 2.74 11.14 -4.42
C MET A 27 1.30 11.53 -4.79
N LEU A 28 0.32 10.66 -4.52
CA LEU A 28 -1.10 10.91 -4.79
C LEU A 28 -1.73 11.96 -3.86
N ARG A 29 -1.12 12.25 -2.69
CA ARG A 29 -1.57 13.30 -1.75
C ARG A 29 -0.85 14.63 -1.94
N THR A 30 0.22 14.66 -2.71
CA THR A 30 1.02 15.87 -2.93
C THR A 30 0.93 16.39 -4.35
N HIS A 31 0.60 15.52 -5.31
CA HIS A 31 0.59 15.85 -6.73
C HIS A 31 -0.68 15.36 -7.43
N LYS A 32 -0.98 16.00 -8.58
CA LYS A 32 -2.07 15.55 -9.44
C LYS A 32 -1.79 14.14 -9.99
N PRO A 33 -2.83 13.34 -10.28
CA PRO A 33 -2.67 11.97 -10.80
C PRO A 33 -1.76 11.87 -12.04
N ALA A 34 -1.79 12.87 -12.93
CA ALA A 34 -0.91 12.89 -14.11
C ALA A 34 0.59 12.90 -13.76
N VAL A 35 0.97 13.46 -12.61
CA VAL A 35 2.38 13.42 -12.14
C VAL A 35 2.75 12.01 -11.71
N TYR A 36 1.82 11.31 -11.06
CA TYR A 36 1.99 9.90 -10.71
C TYR A 36 2.17 9.04 -11.96
N ASP A 37 1.32 9.23 -12.98
CA ASP A 37 1.37 8.49 -14.23
C ASP A 37 2.71 8.70 -14.95
N GLN A 38 3.18 9.95 -15.05
CA GLN A 38 4.49 10.29 -15.64
C GLN A 38 5.66 9.67 -14.87
N TRP A 39 5.56 9.58 -13.54
CA TRP A 39 6.59 8.95 -12.72
C TRP A 39 6.65 7.44 -12.96
N VAL A 40 5.52 6.77 -12.97
CA VAL A 40 5.41 5.31 -13.18
C VAL A 40 5.90 4.89 -14.56
N THR A 41 5.74 5.74 -15.58
CA THR A 41 6.21 5.49 -16.97
C THR A 41 7.61 6.02 -17.26
N ASN A 42 8.26 6.65 -16.29
CA ASN A 42 9.54 7.35 -16.47
C ASN A 42 9.51 8.47 -17.55
N GLU A 43 8.33 9.02 -17.85
CA GLU A 43 8.22 10.32 -18.51
C GLU A 43 8.73 11.45 -17.60
N MET A 44 8.52 11.30 -16.31
CA MET A 44 9.19 12.06 -15.25
C MET A 44 10.28 11.18 -14.64
N PRO A 45 11.54 11.63 -14.64
CA PRO A 45 12.64 10.86 -14.06
C PRO A 45 12.39 10.48 -12.61
N PHE A 46 12.87 9.30 -12.19
CA PHE A 46 12.71 8.85 -10.80
C PHE A 46 13.43 9.79 -9.80
N ASN A 47 14.51 10.43 -10.21
CA ASN A 47 15.24 11.42 -9.42
C ASN A 47 14.73 12.87 -9.57
N ASP A 48 13.52 13.05 -10.07
CA ASP A 48 12.86 14.36 -10.06
C ASP A 48 12.69 14.86 -8.61
N LYS A 49 12.79 16.15 -8.43
CA LYS A 49 12.67 16.80 -7.11
C LYS A 49 11.41 16.40 -6.34
N ARG A 50 10.29 16.21 -7.03
CA ARG A 50 9.00 15.82 -6.43
C ARG A 50 9.05 14.43 -5.80
N VAL A 51 9.77 13.49 -6.42
CA VAL A 51 9.98 12.15 -5.89
C VAL A 51 10.91 12.19 -4.68
N ILE A 52 12.01 12.95 -4.78
CA ILE A 52 12.95 13.14 -3.67
C ILE A 52 12.24 13.77 -2.46
N GLU A 53 11.42 14.80 -2.66
CA GLU A 53 10.61 15.43 -1.60
C GLU A 53 9.63 14.44 -0.95
N ALA A 54 9.00 13.56 -1.74
CA ALA A 54 8.14 12.51 -1.21
C ALA A 54 8.92 11.49 -0.37
N MET A 55 10.13 11.10 -0.81
CA MET A 55 11.02 10.25 -0.02
C MET A 55 11.44 10.92 1.29
N ASP A 56 11.83 12.19 1.25
CA ASP A 56 12.23 12.95 2.44
C ASP A 56 11.05 13.10 3.42
N PHE A 57 9.83 13.28 2.89
CA PHE A 57 8.64 13.29 3.73
C PHE A 57 8.42 11.95 4.43
N PHE A 58 8.48 10.82 3.72
CA PHE A 58 8.43 9.49 4.32
C PHE A 58 9.53 9.32 5.36
N GLY A 59 10.75 9.70 5.04
CA GLY A 59 11.91 9.62 5.94
C GLY A 59 11.78 10.47 7.19
N SER A 60 11.03 11.57 7.14
CA SER A 60 10.85 12.47 8.29
C SER A 60 10.27 11.78 9.52
N PHE A 61 9.49 10.73 9.31
CA PHE A 61 8.96 9.89 10.38
C PHE A 61 9.53 8.47 10.38
N ALA A 62 9.69 7.82 9.24
CA ALA A 62 10.18 6.43 9.16
C ALA A 62 11.65 6.28 9.61
N LYS A 63 12.46 7.34 9.46
CA LYS A 63 13.88 7.37 9.89
C LYS A 63 14.08 8.04 11.26
N ASN A 64 13.01 8.24 12.02
CA ASN A 64 13.05 8.92 13.31
C ASN A 64 12.69 7.94 14.45
N ASP A 65 13.65 7.66 15.31
CA ASP A 65 13.50 6.72 16.45
C ASP A 65 12.35 7.10 17.41
N LYS A 66 11.96 8.37 17.45
CA LYS A 66 10.85 8.84 18.29
C LYS A 66 9.47 8.52 17.72
N TYR A 67 9.41 8.23 16.42
CA TYR A 67 8.13 8.07 15.74
C TYR A 67 7.80 6.63 15.35
N VAL A 68 8.79 5.73 15.34
CA VAL A 68 8.60 4.34 14.93
C VAL A 68 8.88 3.36 16.06
N SER A 69 8.00 2.40 16.24
CA SER A 69 8.18 1.31 17.19
C SER A 69 9.42 0.48 16.85
N GLY A 70 10.29 0.28 17.82
CA GLY A 70 11.59 -0.36 17.64
C GLY A 70 12.69 0.54 17.08
N GLY A 71 12.36 1.81 16.79
CA GLY A 71 13.27 2.78 16.20
C GLY A 71 13.46 2.63 14.69
N SER A 72 14.11 3.60 14.09
CA SER A 72 14.33 3.68 12.62
C SER A 72 15.05 2.44 12.06
N LYS A 73 15.95 1.84 12.82
CA LYS A 73 16.69 0.64 12.41
C LYS A 73 15.81 -0.60 12.25
N ALA A 74 14.69 -0.66 12.98
CA ALA A 74 13.74 -1.77 12.90
C ALA A 74 12.88 -1.72 11.63
N VAL A 75 12.73 -0.55 10.99
CA VAL A 75 11.86 -0.36 9.83
C VAL A 75 12.20 -1.33 8.70
N ALA A 76 13.46 -1.40 8.30
CA ALA A 76 13.91 -2.24 7.19
C ALA A 76 13.81 -3.75 7.49
N THR A 77 13.87 -4.16 8.77
CA THR A 77 14.03 -5.57 9.18
C THR A 77 12.78 -6.18 9.78
N THR A 78 11.84 -5.37 10.30
CA THR A 78 10.56 -5.88 10.82
C THR A 78 9.72 -6.40 9.67
N ASP A 79 9.27 -7.65 9.76
CA ASP A 79 8.36 -8.25 8.77
C ASP A 79 7.02 -7.48 8.73
N PHE A 80 6.48 -7.27 7.54
CA PHE A 80 5.23 -6.51 7.37
C PHE A 80 4.05 -7.14 8.11
N ARG A 81 4.07 -8.48 8.28
CA ARG A 81 3.04 -9.23 9.02
C ARG A 81 3.15 -9.08 10.53
N ASP A 82 4.35 -8.79 11.01
CA ASP A 82 4.62 -8.61 12.44
C ASP A 82 4.52 -7.14 12.88
N SER A 83 4.75 -6.22 11.97
CA SER A 83 4.76 -4.78 12.28
C SER A 83 3.46 -4.27 12.93
N PRO A 84 2.23 -4.68 12.52
CA PRO A 84 1.00 -4.21 13.14
C PRO A 84 0.74 -4.79 14.54
N LYS A 85 1.41 -5.89 14.94
CA LYS A 85 1.20 -6.53 16.24
C LYS A 85 1.49 -5.61 17.42
N GLY A 86 2.33 -4.60 17.21
CA GLY A 86 2.60 -3.56 18.20
C GLY A 86 1.37 -2.75 18.62
N LEU A 87 0.36 -2.62 17.77
CA LEU A 87 -0.92 -1.97 18.08
C LEU A 87 -1.66 -2.66 19.21
N PHE A 88 -1.58 -3.99 19.27
CA PHE A 88 -2.34 -4.87 20.16
C PHE A 88 -1.55 -5.33 21.38
N SER A 89 -0.34 -4.83 21.58
CA SER A 89 0.42 -5.12 22.81
C SER A 89 -0.13 -4.32 24.01
N SER A 90 0.11 -4.79 25.22
CA SER A 90 -0.30 -4.10 26.45
C SER A 90 0.94 -3.72 27.28
N PRO A 91 1.30 -2.43 27.41
CA PRO A 91 0.73 -1.29 26.68
C PRO A 91 1.04 -1.32 25.18
N PRO A 92 0.27 -0.63 24.32
CA PRO A 92 0.55 -0.54 22.88
C PRO A 92 1.94 0.04 22.63
N LYS A 93 2.67 -0.53 21.68
CA LYS A 93 3.99 -0.04 21.26
C LYS A 93 3.92 1.07 20.23
N CYS A 94 2.83 1.09 19.48
CA CYS A 94 2.52 2.11 18.47
C CYS A 94 1.01 2.31 18.38
N MET A 95 0.58 3.39 17.75
CA MET A 95 -0.83 3.80 17.70
C MET A 95 -1.43 3.68 16.31
N MET A 96 -0.61 3.67 15.25
CA MET A 96 -1.05 3.68 13.86
C MET A 96 -0.20 2.74 13.01
N HIS A 97 -0.84 2.19 11.98
CA HIS A 97 -0.20 1.38 10.95
C HIS A 97 -0.84 1.72 9.60
N ARG A 98 -0.05 1.88 8.55
CA ARG A 98 -0.55 2.05 7.19
C ARG A 98 -0.28 0.77 6.41
N GLN A 99 -1.33 0.20 5.83
CA GLN A 99 -1.22 -0.99 5.00
C GLN A 99 -2.49 -1.15 4.13
N ALA A 100 -2.47 -2.11 3.22
CA ALA A 100 -3.62 -2.50 2.42
C ALA A 100 -4.67 -3.29 3.24
N SER A 101 -5.87 -3.43 2.70
CA SER A 101 -7.04 -4.00 3.36
C SER A 101 -6.88 -5.45 3.85
N PHE A 102 -5.89 -6.17 3.36
CA PHE A 102 -5.61 -7.56 3.77
C PHE A 102 -4.91 -7.68 5.13
N ILE A 103 -4.35 -6.59 5.66
CA ILE A 103 -3.48 -6.66 6.85
C ILE A 103 -4.14 -7.26 8.10
N PRO A 104 -5.47 -7.16 8.32
CA PRO A 104 -6.12 -7.79 9.46
C PRO A 104 -5.95 -9.31 9.52
N ALA A 105 -5.66 -9.98 8.40
CA ALA A 105 -5.35 -11.41 8.39
C ALA A 105 -4.08 -11.78 9.19
N PHE A 106 -3.24 -10.79 9.52
CA PHE A 106 -2.00 -10.96 10.29
C PHE A 106 -2.11 -10.38 11.71
N PHE A 107 -3.28 -9.92 12.12
CA PHE A 107 -3.51 -9.45 13.49
C PHE A 107 -3.56 -10.65 14.46
N PRO A 108 -3.32 -10.42 15.75
CA PRO A 108 -3.48 -11.47 16.75
C PRO A 108 -4.88 -12.07 16.72
N GLU A 109 -4.97 -13.37 17.08
CA GLU A 109 -6.25 -14.06 17.19
C GLU A 109 -7.20 -13.36 18.16
N GLY A 110 -8.47 -13.27 17.82
CA GLY A 110 -9.52 -12.66 18.63
C GLY A 110 -9.66 -11.14 18.48
N VAL A 111 -8.76 -10.47 17.74
CA VAL A 111 -8.88 -9.03 17.45
C VAL A 111 -10.07 -8.77 16.51
N LYS A 112 -10.91 -7.81 16.87
CA LYS A 112 -12.17 -7.53 16.18
C LYS A 112 -12.21 -6.13 15.57
N ALA A 113 -12.59 -6.07 14.31
CA ALA A 113 -12.84 -4.82 13.60
C ALA A 113 -13.96 -4.00 14.28
N GLY A 114 -13.79 -2.70 14.40
CA GLY A 114 -14.73 -1.78 15.02
C GLY A 114 -14.75 -1.84 16.56
N GLN A 115 -13.97 -2.74 17.20
CA GLN A 115 -13.83 -2.83 18.66
C GLN A 115 -12.38 -2.60 19.11
N ASP A 116 -11.45 -3.36 18.54
CA ASP A 116 -10.03 -3.32 18.92
C ASP A 116 -9.21 -2.48 17.96
N TYR A 117 -9.69 -2.31 16.74
CA TYR A 117 -9.12 -1.42 15.72
C TYR A 117 -10.21 -0.87 14.80
N ASP A 118 -9.90 0.26 14.20
CA ASP A 118 -10.67 0.84 13.11
C ASP A 118 -9.70 1.50 12.12
N PHE A 119 -10.22 2.11 11.07
CA PHE A 119 -9.43 2.74 10.05
C PHE A 119 -9.83 4.20 9.85
N PHE A 120 -8.95 4.96 9.22
CA PHE A 120 -9.27 6.25 8.66
C PHE A 120 -8.66 6.37 7.25
N TYR A 121 -9.33 7.13 6.40
CA TYR A 121 -8.82 7.41 5.06
C TYR A 121 -7.45 8.10 5.18
N PHE A 122 -6.49 7.70 4.33
CA PHE A 122 -5.15 8.32 4.32
C PHE A 122 -5.29 9.83 4.08
N PRO A 123 -4.90 10.69 5.04
CA PRO A 123 -5.23 12.10 5.00
C PRO A 123 -4.51 12.85 3.90
N SER A 124 -5.15 13.88 3.39
CA SER A 124 -4.46 14.91 2.61
C SER A 124 -3.62 15.78 3.56
N TYR A 125 -2.38 16.04 3.19
CA TYR A 125 -1.50 16.99 3.88
C TYR A 125 -1.02 18.12 2.96
N SER A 126 -1.64 18.23 1.82
CA SER A 126 -1.49 19.36 0.90
C SER A 126 -2.68 20.30 1.07
N THR A 127 -2.45 21.62 0.96
CA THR A 127 -3.51 22.61 0.84
C THR A 127 -4.20 22.58 -0.53
N LYS A 128 -3.71 21.73 -1.45
CA LYS A 128 -4.29 21.55 -2.77
C LYS A 128 -5.48 20.60 -2.66
N ASP A 129 -6.57 20.94 -3.32
CA ASP A 129 -7.67 20.01 -3.54
C ASP A 129 -7.25 19.00 -4.61
N LEU A 130 -6.95 17.79 -4.17
CA LEU A 130 -6.63 16.64 -5.01
C LEU A 130 -7.77 15.60 -5.05
N GLY A 131 -8.94 15.95 -4.50
CA GLY A 131 -10.06 15.03 -4.34
C GLY A 131 -9.77 13.92 -3.33
N ASN A 132 -10.37 12.75 -3.58
CA ASN A 132 -10.20 11.55 -2.75
C ASN A 132 -9.45 10.46 -3.55
N PRO A 133 -8.13 10.57 -3.73
CA PRO A 133 -7.36 9.57 -4.43
C PRO A 133 -7.23 8.29 -3.59
N VAL A 134 -7.30 7.13 -4.26
CA VAL A 134 -7.04 5.82 -3.68
C VAL A 134 -5.92 5.15 -4.44
N LEU A 135 -4.93 4.70 -3.69
CA LEU A 135 -3.92 3.75 -4.15
C LEU A 135 -4.47 2.34 -3.94
N GLY A 136 -4.35 1.47 -4.92
CA GLY A 136 -4.78 0.09 -4.79
C GLY A 136 -3.95 -0.87 -5.60
N GLY A 137 -3.76 -2.05 -5.06
CA GLY A 137 -3.35 -3.25 -5.77
C GLY A 137 -4.56 -4.14 -6.00
N GLY A 138 -4.36 -5.33 -6.55
CA GLY A 138 -5.46 -6.25 -6.76
C GLY A 138 -5.02 -7.65 -7.20
N THR A 139 -5.91 -8.61 -6.97
CA THR A 139 -5.75 -9.94 -7.51
C THR A 139 -6.26 -9.96 -8.96
N LEU A 140 -5.37 -10.31 -9.87
CA LEU A 140 -5.67 -10.42 -11.30
C LEU A 140 -5.80 -11.89 -11.69
N PHE A 141 -6.81 -12.21 -12.50
CA PHE A 141 -7.01 -13.54 -13.04
C PHE A 141 -6.71 -13.54 -14.53
N ALA A 142 -5.86 -14.45 -14.98
CA ALA A 142 -5.50 -14.61 -16.39
C ALA A 142 -5.87 -16.01 -16.90
N ILE A 143 -6.34 -16.05 -18.16
CA ILE A 143 -6.58 -17.34 -18.86
C ILE A 143 -5.24 -17.84 -19.41
N THR A 144 -4.76 -18.98 -18.92
CA THR A 144 -3.58 -19.66 -19.45
C THR A 144 -3.97 -20.76 -20.46
N LYS A 145 -5.19 -21.31 -20.33
CA LYS A 145 -5.76 -22.26 -21.27
C LYS A 145 -7.20 -21.87 -21.59
N ASP A 146 -7.43 -21.46 -22.81
CA ASP A 146 -8.77 -21.06 -23.25
C ASP A 146 -9.68 -22.27 -23.41
N SER A 147 -10.85 -22.21 -22.77
CA SER A 147 -11.93 -23.19 -22.88
C SER A 147 -13.26 -22.54 -22.51
N LYS A 148 -14.37 -23.16 -22.90
CA LYS A 148 -15.70 -22.70 -22.48
C LYS A 148 -15.82 -22.65 -20.95
N ALA A 149 -15.34 -23.68 -20.26
CA ALA A 149 -15.39 -23.74 -18.79
C ALA A 149 -14.58 -22.61 -18.14
N THR A 150 -13.38 -22.32 -18.65
CA THR A 150 -12.55 -21.22 -18.12
C THR A 150 -13.22 -19.87 -18.31
N ARG A 151 -13.81 -19.64 -19.48
CA ARG A 151 -14.52 -18.37 -19.76
C ARG A 151 -15.75 -18.20 -18.86
N GLU A 152 -16.56 -19.25 -18.68
CA GLU A 152 -17.73 -19.22 -17.78
C GLU A 152 -17.32 -19.00 -16.32
N PHE A 153 -16.21 -19.60 -15.89
CA PHE A 153 -15.68 -19.37 -14.54
C PHE A 153 -15.24 -17.90 -14.34
N LEU A 154 -14.52 -17.33 -15.30
CA LEU A 154 -14.13 -15.91 -15.21
C LEU A 154 -15.34 -14.97 -15.27
N ASN A 155 -16.34 -15.27 -16.11
CA ASN A 155 -17.58 -14.54 -16.11
C ASN A 155 -18.25 -14.57 -14.73
N TYR A 156 -18.32 -15.76 -14.10
CA TYR A 156 -18.88 -15.92 -12.76
C TYR A 156 -18.11 -15.09 -11.72
N LEU A 157 -16.77 -15.04 -11.78
CA LEU A 157 -15.95 -14.22 -10.89
C LEU A 157 -16.22 -12.71 -11.05
N GLY A 158 -16.67 -12.26 -12.22
CA GLY A 158 -17.06 -10.88 -12.46
C GLY A 158 -18.46 -10.51 -11.91
N HIS A 159 -19.27 -11.49 -11.50
CA HIS A 159 -20.60 -11.23 -10.95
C HIS A 159 -20.57 -10.79 -9.49
N PRO A 160 -21.48 -9.88 -9.05
CA PRO A 160 -21.57 -9.46 -7.65
C PRO A 160 -21.65 -10.64 -6.67
N GLN A 161 -22.46 -11.66 -6.98
CA GLN A 161 -22.71 -12.81 -6.10
C GLN A 161 -21.42 -13.59 -5.73
N SER A 162 -20.52 -13.78 -6.68
CA SER A 162 -19.25 -14.48 -6.41
C SER A 162 -18.35 -13.66 -5.48
N ASN A 163 -18.38 -12.35 -5.64
CA ASN A 163 -17.58 -11.43 -4.85
C ASN A 163 -18.14 -11.25 -3.43
N GLU A 164 -19.47 -11.24 -3.29
CA GLU A 164 -20.16 -11.16 -2.00
C GLU A 164 -19.86 -12.36 -1.09
N ILE A 165 -19.64 -13.55 -1.67
CA ILE A 165 -19.19 -14.72 -0.92
C ILE A 165 -17.83 -14.45 -0.26
N TRP A 166 -16.90 -13.83 -0.98
CA TRP A 166 -15.57 -13.51 -0.48
C TRP A 166 -15.60 -12.36 0.53
N MET A 167 -16.42 -11.33 0.28
CA MET A 167 -16.63 -10.20 1.19
C MET A 167 -17.18 -10.62 2.56
N ALA A 168 -17.97 -11.70 2.61
CA ALA A 168 -18.57 -12.22 3.83
C ALA A 168 -17.58 -12.99 4.73
N ILE A 169 -16.40 -13.34 4.22
CA ILE A 169 -15.37 -14.04 5.01
C ILE A 169 -14.69 -13.04 5.95
N ASP A 170 -14.79 -13.30 7.24
CA ASP A 170 -14.18 -12.46 8.26
C ASP A 170 -12.66 -12.41 8.11
N GLY A 171 -12.09 -11.20 8.22
CA GLY A 171 -10.66 -10.97 8.06
C GLY A 171 -10.12 -11.16 6.64
N SER A 172 -10.98 -11.42 5.63
CA SER A 172 -10.52 -11.61 4.24
C SER A 172 -9.82 -10.39 3.66
N GLY A 173 -10.16 -9.20 4.12
CA GLY A 173 -9.65 -7.93 3.59
C GLY A 173 -10.10 -7.63 2.17
N PHE A 174 -10.96 -8.46 1.59
CA PHE A 174 -11.39 -8.34 0.20
C PHE A 174 -12.32 -7.15 0.01
N LEU A 175 -11.92 -6.21 -0.85
CA LEU A 175 -12.73 -5.07 -1.29
C LEU A 175 -13.04 -5.25 -2.78
N ASN A 176 -14.25 -4.89 -3.18
CA ASN A 176 -14.70 -5.08 -4.53
C ASN A 176 -14.93 -3.75 -5.26
N PRO A 177 -14.34 -3.55 -6.46
CA PRO A 177 -14.57 -2.35 -7.27
C PRO A 177 -15.92 -2.35 -8.01
N ASN A 178 -16.67 -3.46 -8.02
CA ASN A 178 -17.94 -3.55 -8.71
C ASN A 178 -19.00 -2.73 -7.97
N LYS A 179 -19.59 -1.73 -8.64
CA LYS A 179 -20.60 -0.83 -8.07
C LYS A 179 -21.96 -1.49 -7.83
N LEU A 180 -22.17 -2.72 -8.29
CA LEU A 180 -23.43 -3.47 -8.16
C LEU A 180 -23.45 -4.41 -6.94
N ILE A 181 -22.37 -4.45 -6.15
CA ILE A 181 -22.31 -5.29 -4.95
C ILE A 181 -23.23 -4.78 -3.85
N ASP A 182 -23.74 -5.71 -3.06
CA ASP A 182 -24.41 -5.39 -1.80
C ASP A 182 -23.39 -5.22 -0.67
N LEU A 183 -23.11 -3.97 -0.30
CA LEU A 183 -22.16 -3.65 0.77
C LEU A 183 -22.54 -4.24 2.14
N SER A 184 -23.81 -4.60 2.34
CA SER A 184 -24.25 -5.25 3.60
C SER A 184 -23.68 -6.66 3.77
N LYS A 185 -23.12 -7.24 2.71
CA LYS A 185 -22.46 -8.56 2.74
C LYS A 185 -21.06 -8.55 3.34
N HIS A 186 -20.47 -7.38 3.58
CA HIS A 186 -19.20 -7.33 4.32
C HIS A 186 -19.34 -7.87 5.75
N SER A 187 -18.32 -8.58 6.21
CA SER A 187 -18.26 -9.19 7.54
C SER A 187 -18.32 -8.17 8.69
N SER A 188 -18.00 -6.91 8.45
CA SER A 188 -18.04 -5.83 9.44
C SER A 188 -18.31 -4.46 8.82
N ASP A 189 -18.71 -3.50 9.67
CA ASP A 189 -18.90 -2.10 9.26
C ASP A 189 -17.55 -1.45 8.88
N THR A 190 -16.46 -1.86 9.48
CA THR A 190 -15.11 -1.43 9.11
C THR A 190 -14.81 -1.77 7.65
N PHE A 191 -15.01 -3.03 7.23
CA PHE A 191 -14.79 -3.44 5.83
C PHE A 191 -15.80 -2.81 4.86
N ARG A 192 -17.03 -2.61 5.29
CA ARG A 192 -18.03 -1.85 4.51
C ARG A 192 -17.55 -0.43 4.24
N GLY A 193 -17.03 0.25 5.28
CA GLY A 193 -16.50 1.60 5.17
C GLY A 193 -15.26 1.67 4.26
N LEU A 194 -14.33 0.71 4.36
CA LEU A 194 -13.19 0.60 3.45
C LEU A 194 -13.62 0.45 2.00
N ASN A 195 -14.60 -0.42 1.73
CA ASN A 195 -15.12 -0.60 0.36
C ASN A 195 -15.82 0.68 -0.14
N GLN A 196 -16.51 1.41 0.72
CA GLN A 196 -17.12 2.70 0.36
C GLN A 196 -16.06 3.73 -0.06
N ILE A 197 -14.89 3.78 0.60
CA ILE A 197 -13.78 4.64 0.19
C ILE A 197 -13.35 4.30 -1.24
N LEU A 198 -13.19 3.00 -1.56
CA LEU A 198 -12.84 2.55 -2.91
C LEU A 198 -13.87 2.98 -3.95
N LEU A 199 -15.16 2.76 -3.67
CA LEU A 199 -16.24 3.07 -4.62
C LEU A 199 -16.45 4.58 -4.81
N ASN A 200 -16.12 5.39 -3.80
CA ASN A 200 -16.25 6.85 -3.81
C ASN A 200 -14.96 7.58 -4.23
N ALA A 201 -13.92 6.83 -4.59
CA ALA A 201 -12.67 7.43 -5.04
C ALA A 201 -12.89 8.34 -6.24
N THR A 202 -12.37 9.57 -6.17
CA THR A 202 -12.36 10.49 -7.32
C THR A 202 -11.25 10.16 -8.30
N THR A 203 -10.22 9.46 -7.80
CA THR A 203 -9.08 8.98 -8.56
C THR A 203 -8.64 7.64 -7.98
N PHE A 204 -8.47 6.65 -8.83
CA PHE A 204 -7.82 5.39 -8.49
C PHE A 204 -6.52 5.27 -9.28
N ARG A 205 -5.43 4.90 -8.61
CA ARG A 205 -4.19 4.48 -9.28
C ARG A 205 -3.76 3.14 -8.73
N PHE A 206 -3.38 2.27 -9.66
CA PHE A 206 -2.78 1.00 -9.32
C PHE A 206 -1.39 1.21 -8.74
N ASP A 207 -0.95 0.30 -7.89
CA ASP A 207 0.39 0.22 -7.31
C ASP A 207 1.46 0.54 -8.37
N GLY A 208 2.21 1.61 -8.15
CA GLY A 208 3.17 2.12 -9.14
C GLY A 208 4.36 1.18 -9.29
N SER A 209 4.80 0.55 -8.22
CA SER A 209 5.90 -0.41 -8.29
C SER A 209 5.52 -1.65 -9.10
N ASP A 210 4.27 -2.09 -9.02
CA ASP A 210 3.73 -3.20 -9.83
C ASP A 210 3.54 -2.81 -11.32
N LEU A 211 3.31 -1.53 -11.60
CA LEU A 211 3.18 -1.03 -12.98
C LEU A 211 4.53 -0.75 -13.66
N MET A 212 5.58 -0.51 -12.89
CA MET A 212 6.93 -0.33 -13.42
C MET A 212 7.47 -1.65 -13.96
N PRO A 213 8.45 -1.63 -14.91
CA PRO A 213 9.16 -2.85 -15.28
C PRO A 213 9.71 -3.57 -14.05
N GLY A 214 9.63 -4.91 -14.00
CA GLY A 214 10.00 -5.69 -12.82
C GLY A 214 11.40 -5.40 -12.27
N ALA A 215 12.38 -5.12 -13.16
CA ALA A 215 13.73 -4.72 -12.75
C ALA A 215 13.76 -3.39 -11.98
N ILE A 216 12.75 -2.54 -12.16
CA ILE A 216 12.63 -1.25 -11.48
C ILE A 216 11.72 -1.40 -10.26
N GLY A 217 10.44 -1.72 -10.44
CA GLY A 217 9.45 -1.74 -9.37
C GLY A 217 9.82 -2.74 -8.28
N ALA A 218 9.82 -4.04 -8.61
CA ALA A 218 10.20 -5.11 -7.70
C ALA A 218 11.73 -5.23 -7.48
N GLY A 219 12.53 -4.59 -8.32
CA GLY A 219 13.99 -4.60 -8.23
C GLY A 219 14.54 -3.37 -7.50
N SER A 220 14.96 -2.37 -8.28
CA SER A 220 15.72 -1.23 -7.74
C SER A 220 14.89 -0.31 -6.84
N PHE A 221 13.56 -0.21 -7.02
CA PHE A 221 12.73 0.62 -6.15
C PHE A 221 12.53 -0.04 -4.78
N TRP A 222 12.14 -1.31 -4.70
CA TRP A 222 12.03 -2.02 -3.41
C TRP A 222 13.35 -1.99 -2.65
N THR A 223 14.44 -2.40 -3.28
CA THR A 223 15.77 -2.42 -2.65
C THR A 223 16.26 -1.01 -2.30
N GLY A 224 15.92 -0.02 -3.13
CA GLY A 224 16.24 1.38 -2.88
C GLY A 224 15.55 1.91 -1.61
N MET A 225 14.29 1.53 -1.36
CA MET A 225 13.58 1.94 -0.15
C MET A 225 14.16 1.29 1.12
N VAL A 226 14.68 0.07 1.02
CA VAL A 226 15.45 -0.57 2.09
C VAL A 226 16.76 0.20 2.35
N ASP A 227 17.50 0.51 1.30
CA ASP A 227 18.72 1.33 1.36
C ASP A 227 18.43 2.70 2.02
N TYR A 228 17.35 3.34 1.62
CA TYR A 228 16.92 4.64 2.15
C TYR A 228 16.62 4.58 3.66
N THR A 229 15.80 3.62 4.10
CA THR A 229 15.48 3.46 5.51
C THR A 229 16.66 2.99 6.35
N SER A 230 17.65 2.34 5.71
CA SER A 230 18.92 1.93 6.33
C SER A 230 19.97 3.05 6.41
N GLY A 231 19.69 4.26 5.90
CA GLY A 231 20.54 5.43 6.14
C GLY A 231 20.98 6.21 4.92
N LYS A 232 20.80 5.70 3.69
CA LYS A 232 21.14 6.45 2.48
C LYS A 232 20.26 7.70 2.32
N SER A 233 20.73 8.69 1.59
CA SER A 233 19.95 9.88 1.27
C SER A 233 18.90 9.60 0.18
N ALA A 234 17.81 10.36 0.18
CA ALA A 234 16.77 10.27 -0.85
C ALA A 234 17.33 10.48 -2.26
N LYS A 235 18.23 11.48 -2.41
CA LYS A 235 18.84 11.76 -3.70
C LYS A 235 19.70 10.60 -4.21
N GLU A 236 20.55 10.04 -3.35
CA GLU A 236 21.42 8.90 -3.71
C GLU A 236 20.60 7.69 -4.17
N VAL A 237 19.52 7.38 -3.46
CA VAL A 237 18.62 6.26 -3.80
C VAL A 237 17.87 6.55 -5.09
N ALA A 238 17.31 7.75 -5.25
CA ALA A 238 16.58 8.13 -6.44
C ALA A 238 17.49 8.13 -7.70
N ASP A 239 18.72 8.61 -7.59
CA ASP A 239 19.71 8.56 -8.69
C ASP A 239 20.03 7.11 -9.08
N LYS A 240 20.17 6.22 -8.10
CA LYS A 240 20.43 4.79 -8.36
C LYS A 240 19.26 4.11 -9.07
N ILE A 241 18.02 4.42 -8.66
CA ILE A 241 16.81 3.88 -9.33
C ILE A 241 16.70 4.44 -10.75
N GLN A 242 16.99 5.74 -10.95
CA GLN A 242 16.99 6.32 -12.29
C GLN A 242 18.04 5.67 -13.18
N ALA A 243 19.25 5.41 -12.67
CA ALA A 243 20.27 4.69 -13.43
C ALA A 243 19.82 3.28 -13.85
N SER A 244 19.00 2.60 -13.03
CA SER A 244 18.39 1.31 -13.42
C SER A 244 17.38 1.48 -14.56
N TRP A 245 16.60 2.57 -14.57
CA TRP A 245 15.71 2.91 -15.68
C TRP A 245 16.49 3.15 -16.98
N ASP A 246 17.59 3.89 -16.89
CA ASP A 246 18.41 4.22 -18.06
C ASP A 246 19.11 2.98 -18.65
N ALA A 247 19.35 1.97 -17.83
CA ALA A 247 19.98 0.71 -18.26
C ALA A 247 19.02 -0.25 -18.99
N ILE A 248 17.69 -0.07 -18.91
CA ILE A 248 16.69 -0.93 -19.57
C ILE A 248 16.02 -0.28 -20.78
N LYS A 249 16.43 0.95 -21.13
CA LYS A 249 15.95 1.69 -22.33
C LYS A 249 16.54 1.20 -23.63
#